data_4396cd4ff46c85d6a6cf4e2dacf2d620
#
_entry.id   4396cd4ff46c85d6a6cf4e2dacf2d620
#
_cell.length_a   1.000
_cell.length_b   1.000
_cell.length_c   1.000
_cell.angle_alpha   90.00
_cell.angle_beta   90.00
_cell.angle_gamma   90.00
#
_symmetry.space_group_name_H-M   'P 1'
#
loop_
_entity.id
_entity.type
_entity.pdbx_description
1 polymer ?
#
loop_
_entity_poly.entity_id
_entity_poly.type
_entity_poly.pdbx_seq_one_letter_code
_entity_poly.pdbx_strand_id
1 'polypeptide(L)'
;MFYRNYLLFLLFLLASKVFSTEYEIQAEIVEIDTQKNLIKYLEKVTFNSNEISFKANKVIVNQNNERIDASGSPIELFFRENGEKINGQANKLQIIQNTLFLRDNVIIFRQGNEIKTQEVKIILKEND
;
A
#
# COMPACT_ATOMS: atom_id res chain seq x y z
N MET A 1 -8.98 -16.99 29.67
CA MET A 1 -9.48 -15.79 29.07
C MET A 1 -8.50 -15.07 28.19
N PHE A 2 -7.28 -14.90 28.66
CA PHE A 2 -6.24 -14.26 27.81
C PHE A 2 -5.94 -15.05 26.57
N TYR A 3 -6.09 -16.35 26.60
CA TYR A 3 -5.80 -17.25 25.48
C TYR A 3 -6.65 -16.94 24.26
N ARG A 4 -7.92 -16.59 24.45
CA ARG A 4 -8.81 -16.29 23.34
C ARG A 4 -8.35 -15.05 22.58
N ASN A 5 -7.89 -14.05 23.30
CA ASN A 5 -7.41 -12.83 22.67
C ASN A 5 -6.16 -13.08 21.83
N TYR A 6 -5.25 -13.90 22.36
CA TYR A 6 -4.05 -14.28 21.62
C TYR A 6 -4.38 -15.11 20.39
N LEU A 7 -5.32 -16.02 20.52
CA LEU A 7 -5.74 -16.84 19.39
C LEU A 7 -6.35 -16.01 18.28
N LEU A 8 -7.20 -15.06 18.63
CA LEU A 8 -7.78 -14.15 17.65
C LEU A 8 -6.73 -13.32 16.95
N PHE A 9 -5.76 -12.84 17.71
CA PHE A 9 -4.65 -12.07 17.15
C PHE A 9 -3.83 -12.92 16.19
N LEU A 10 -3.53 -14.17 16.57
CA LEU A 10 -2.79 -15.08 15.70
C LEU A 10 -3.56 -15.39 14.42
N LEU A 11 -4.87 -15.58 14.53
CA LEU A 11 -5.71 -15.81 13.35
C LEU A 11 -5.68 -14.61 12.42
N PHE A 12 -5.69 -13.40 12.96
CA PHE A 12 -5.61 -12.19 12.18
C PHE A 12 -4.27 -12.13 11.44
N LEU A 13 -3.18 -12.46 12.10
CA LEU A 13 -1.86 -12.49 11.47
C LEU A 13 -1.79 -13.55 10.38
N LEU A 14 -2.38 -14.71 10.61
CA LEU A 14 -2.45 -15.76 9.59
C LEU A 14 -3.27 -15.31 8.39
N ALA A 15 -4.36 -14.60 8.63
CA ALA A 15 -5.18 -14.07 7.55
C ALA A 15 -4.39 -13.07 6.71
N SER A 16 -3.52 -12.26 7.33
CA SER A 16 -2.72 -11.31 6.58
C SER A 16 -1.68 -11.97 5.70
N LYS A 17 -1.34 -13.23 5.97
CA LYS A 17 -0.41 -13.99 5.13
C LYS A 17 -1.03 -14.48 3.83
N VAL A 18 -2.34 -14.37 3.68
CA VAL A 18 -3.00 -14.66 2.40
C VAL A 18 -2.47 -13.73 1.32
N PHE A 19 -2.09 -12.52 1.70
CA PHE A 19 -1.35 -11.63 0.82
C PHE A 19 0.09 -12.09 0.74
N SER A 20 0.69 -11.95 -0.42
CA SER A 20 2.12 -12.19 -0.60
C SER A 20 2.97 -11.21 0.22
N THR A 21 2.39 -10.09 0.66
CA THR A 21 3.11 -9.01 1.34
C THR A 21 2.38 -8.61 2.60
N GLU A 22 3.11 -8.59 3.71
CA GLU A 22 2.61 -8.01 4.95
C GLU A 22 2.81 -6.51 4.92
N TYR A 23 1.85 -5.77 5.45
CA TYR A 23 1.94 -4.34 5.49
C TYR A 23 1.34 -3.78 6.77
N GLU A 24 1.72 -2.54 7.07
CA GLU A 24 1.21 -1.79 8.20
C GLU A 24 0.74 -0.44 7.71
N ILE A 25 -0.43 -0.02 8.18
CA ILE A 25 -1.01 1.28 7.80
C ILE A 25 -1.29 2.07 9.07
N GLN A 26 -0.84 3.33 9.09
CA GLN A 26 -1.12 4.28 10.17
C GLN A 26 -1.86 5.48 9.59
N ALA A 27 -2.83 5.99 10.32
CA ALA A 27 -3.61 7.16 9.92
C ALA A 27 -4.21 7.84 11.13
N GLU A 28 -4.67 9.07 10.96
CA GLU A 28 -5.35 9.78 12.06
C GLU A 28 -6.77 9.28 12.25
N ILE A 29 -7.45 8.89 11.14
CA ILE A 29 -8.84 8.44 11.17
C ILE A 29 -8.95 7.13 10.42
N VAL A 30 -9.65 6.17 11.02
CA VAL A 30 -9.93 4.88 10.37
C VAL A 30 -11.44 4.65 10.42
N GLU A 31 -12.02 4.38 9.27
CA GLU A 31 -13.44 4.03 9.14
C GLU A 31 -13.54 2.60 8.62
N ILE A 32 -14.31 1.77 9.32
CA ILE A 32 -14.49 0.37 8.94
C ILE A 32 -15.94 0.17 8.54
N ASP A 33 -16.15 -0.26 7.29
CA ASP A 33 -17.46 -0.58 6.77
C ASP A 33 -17.57 -2.09 6.66
N THR A 34 -18.25 -2.70 7.62
CA THR A 34 -18.35 -4.16 7.68
C THR A 34 -19.29 -4.73 6.61
N GLN A 35 -20.21 -3.94 6.12
CA GLN A 35 -21.14 -4.39 5.08
C GLN A 35 -20.44 -4.48 3.72
N LYS A 36 -19.61 -3.50 3.41
CA LYS A 36 -18.89 -3.46 2.14
C LYS A 36 -17.50 -4.08 2.22
N ASN A 37 -17.07 -4.46 3.41
CA ASN A 37 -15.72 -4.98 3.66
C ASN A 37 -14.64 -4.00 3.20
N LEU A 38 -14.84 -2.72 3.51
CA LEU A 38 -13.90 -1.66 3.20
C LEU A 38 -13.32 -1.10 4.49
N ILE A 39 -12.03 -0.77 4.44
CA ILE A 39 -11.39 0.00 5.51
C ILE A 39 -10.83 1.25 4.87
N LYS A 40 -11.22 2.41 5.40
CA LYS A 40 -10.74 3.71 4.91
C LYS A 40 -9.82 4.32 5.94
N TYR A 41 -8.62 4.67 5.50
CA TYR A 41 -7.63 5.36 6.30
C TYR A 41 -7.55 6.78 5.80
N LEU A 42 -7.75 7.75 6.69
CA LEU A 42 -7.88 9.16 6.32
C LEU A 42 -6.89 10.00 7.10
N GLU A 43 -6.31 10.97 6.41
CA GLU A 43 -5.41 11.98 6.95
C GLU A 43 -4.09 11.42 7.47
N LYS A 44 -3.01 11.91 6.90
CA LYS A 44 -1.64 11.56 7.28
C LYS A 44 -1.44 10.05 7.27
N VAL A 45 -1.79 9.43 6.16
CA VAL A 45 -1.70 7.98 6.04
C VAL A 45 -0.28 7.57 5.68
N THR A 46 0.24 6.60 6.40
CA THR A 46 1.55 6.00 6.12
C THR A 46 1.35 4.51 5.88
N PHE A 47 1.82 4.04 4.74
CA PHE A 47 1.78 2.63 4.36
C PHE A 47 3.20 2.10 4.31
N ASN A 48 3.47 0.99 4.98
CA ASN A 48 4.79 0.37 4.99
C ASN A 48 4.69 -1.12 4.70
N SER A 49 5.48 -1.58 3.77
CA SER A 49 5.67 -2.99 3.49
C SER A 49 7.11 -3.22 3.04
N ASN A 50 7.48 -4.47 2.81
CA ASN A 50 8.85 -4.78 2.38
C ASN A 50 9.14 -4.28 0.96
N GLU A 51 8.14 -4.30 0.09
CA GLU A 51 8.32 -3.94 -1.32
C GLU A 51 8.08 -2.46 -1.58
N ILE A 52 7.16 -1.84 -0.84
CA ILE A 52 6.77 -0.46 -1.09
C ILE A 52 6.37 0.22 0.21
N SER A 53 6.70 1.50 0.30
CA SER A 53 6.23 2.38 1.37
C SER A 53 5.77 3.70 0.75
N PHE A 54 4.71 4.28 1.31
CA PHE A 54 4.25 5.57 0.80
C PHE A 54 3.48 6.35 1.86
N LYS A 55 3.36 7.65 1.60
CA LYS A 55 2.56 8.58 2.40
C LYS A 55 1.45 9.14 1.51
N ALA A 56 0.23 9.12 2.03
CA ALA A 56 -0.94 9.53 1.27
C ALA A 56 -1.91 10.30 2.16
N ASN A 57 -2.91 10.91 1.55
CA ASN A 57 -3.98 11.56 2.30
C ASN A 57 -5.10 10.59 2.63
N LYS A 58 -5.27 9.58 1.79
CA LYS A 58 -6.36 8.62 1.93
C LYS A 58 -5.93 7.27 1.35
N VAL A 59 -6.28 6.21 2.07
CA VAL A 59 -6.07 4.84 1.59
C VAL A 59 -7.35 4.05 1.85
N ILE A 60 -7.81 3.31 0.86
CA ILE A 60 -8.96 2.43 0.97
C ILE A 60 -8.49 1.00 0.70
N VAL A 61 -8.74 0.11 1.65
CA VAL A 61 -8.45 -1.30 1.50
C VAL A 61 -9.77 -2.02 1.28
N ASN A 62 -9.90 -2.70 0.13
CA ASN A 62 -11.05 -3.52 -0.17
C ASN A 62 -10.70 -4.96 0.18
N GLN A 63 -11.34 -5.49 1.23
CA GLN A 63 -11.01 -6.81 1.74
C GLN A 63 -11.62 -7.94 0.90
N ASN A 64 -12.57 -7.64 0.04
CA ASN A 64 -13.17 -8.64 -0.83
C ASN A 64 -12.22 -9.07 -1.96
N ASN A 65 -11.52 -8.11 -2.56
CA ASN A 65 -10.62 -8.38 -3.69
C ASN A 65 -9.17 -8.02 -3.40
N GLU A 66 -8.87 -7.70 -2.15
CA GLU A 66 -7.51 -7.40 -1.71
C GLU A 66 -6.87 -6.24 -2.46
N ARG A 67 -7.68 -5.27 -2.83
CA ARG A 67 -7.23 -4.10 -3.58
C ARG A 67 -6.99 -2.94 -2.64
N ILE A 68 -5.91 -2.21 -2.88
CA ILE A 68 -5.56 -1.02 -2.12
C ILE A 68 -5.57 0.17 -3.08
N ASP A 69 -6.35 1.20 -2.74
CA ASP A 69 -6.41 2.46 -3.48
C ASP A 69 -5.94 3.59 -2.59
N ALA A 70 -5.03 4.43 -3.10
CA ALA A 70 -4.51 5.56 -2.35
C ALA A 70 -4.57 6.82 -3.18
N SER A 71 -4.70 7.96 -2.51
CA SER A 71 -4.67 9.28 -3.15
C SER A 71 -3.91 10.28 -2.30
N GLY A 72 -3.30 11.25 -2.95
CA GLY A 72 -2.56 12.31 -2.30
C GLY A 72 -2.24 13.43 -3.28
N SER A 73 -1.62 14.48 -2.79
CA SER A 73 -1.33 15.66 -3.60
C SER A 73 0.10 16.16 -3.35
N PRO A 74 1.13 15.42 -3.71
CA PRO A 74 1.13 14.04 -4.22
C PRO A 74 1.28 12.99 -3.13
N ILE A 75 1.11 11.73 -3.51
CA ILE A 75 1.61 10.59 -2.73
C ILE A 75 3.11 10.56 -2.94
N GLU A 76 3.85 10.45 -1.85
CA GLU A 76 5.30 10.23 -1.90
C GLU A 76 5.56 8.77 -1.61
N LEU A 77 6.33 8.11 -2.47
CA LEU A 77 6.53 6.68 -2.34
C LEU A 77 7.97 6.27 -2.64
N PHE A 78 8.33 5.10 -2.17
CA PHE A 78 9.52 4.41 -2.66
C PHE A 78 9.23 2.93 -2.75
N PHE A 79 9.90 2.28 -3.69
CA PHE A 79 9.83 0.84 -3.84
C PHE A 79 11.24 0.31 -4.07
N ARG A 80 11.40 -1.00 -3.90
CA ARG A 80 12.72 -1.63 -4.03
C ARG A 80 12.78 -2.44 -5.31
N GLU A 81 13.88 -2.29 -6.01
CA GLU A 81 14.16 -3.05 -7.21
C GLU A 81 15.61 -3.53 -7.12
N ASN A 82 15.81 -4.85 -7.06
CA ASN A 82 17.13 -5.46 -6.93
C ASN A 82 17.93 -4.89 -5.76
N GLY A 83 17.25 -4.67 -4.62
CA GLY A 83 17.87 -4.10 -3.43
C GLY A 83 18.04 -2.60 -3.46
N GLU A 84 17.76 -1.96 -4.56
CA GLU A 84 17.89 -0.51 -4.71
C GLU A 84 16.56 0.17 -4.39
N LYS A 85 16.65 1.30 -3.68
CA LYS A 85 15.49 2.09 -3.32
C LYS A 85 15.20 3.10 -4.42
N ILE A 86 14.01 3.03 -5.00
CA ILE A 86 13.58 3.93 -6.06
C ILE A 86 12.48 4.83 -5.52
N ASN A 87 12.68 6.14 -5.62
CA ASN A 87 11.72 7.13 -5.13
C ASN A 87 10.77 7.55 -6.24
N GLY A 88 9.55 7.92 -5.85
CA GLY A 88 8.58 8.41 -6.81
C GLY A 88 7.49 9.22 -6.16
N GLN A 89 6.63 9.77 -6.99
CA GLN A 89 5.42 10.45 -6.54
C GLN A 89 4.34 10.31 -7.60
N ALA A 90 3.09 10.37 -7.16
CA ALA A 90 1.91 10.30 -8.02
C ALA A 90 0.71 10.82 -7.23
N ASN A 91 -0.37 11.18 -7.91
CA ASN A 91 -1.57 11.61 -7.21
C ASN A 91 -2.48 10.43 -6.86
N LYS A 92 -2.37 9.34 -7.62
CA LYS A 92 -3.15 8.12 -7.35
C LYS A 92 -2.26 6.88 -7.41
N LEU A 93 -2.56 5.94 -6.54
CA LEU A 93 -1.82 4.69 -6.44
C LEU A 93 -2.81 3.56 -6.21
N GLN A 94 -2.61 2.45 -6.91
CA GLN A 94 -3.40 1.24 -6.70
C GLN A 94 -2.47 0.05 -6.60
N ILE A 95 -2.78 -0.85 -5.67
CA ILE A 95 -2.11 -2.15 -5.58
C ILE A 95 -3.18 -3.21 -5.79
N ILE A 96 -2.99 -4.01 -6.83
CA ILE A 96 -3.89 -5.11 -7.16
C ILE A 96 -3.00 -6.35 -7.26
N GLN A 97 -3.16 -7.27 -6.27
CA GLN A 97 -2.28 -8.41 -6.12
C GLN A 97 -0.83 -7.92 -5.98
N ASN A 98 0.07 -8.30 -6.85
CA ASN A 98 1.47 -7.87 -6.80
C ASN A 98 1.80 -6.77 -7.80
N THR A 99 0.80 -6.08 -8.32
CA THR A 99 1.00 -5.03 -9.30
C THR A 99 0.67 -3.67 -8.72
N LEU A 100 1.59 -2.75 -8.91
CA LEU A 100 1.46 -1.36 -8.47
C LEU A 100 1.15 -0.50 -9.70
N PHE A 101 0.07 0.28 -9.61
CA PHE A 101 -0.28 1.26 -10.62
C PHE A 101 -0.17 2.65 -10.04
N LEU A 102 0.57 3.51 -10.73
CA LEU A 102 0.70 4.92 -10.38
C LEU A 102 0.06 5.75 -11.49
N ARG A 103 -0.80 6.69 -11.12
CA ARG A 103 -1.51 7.53 -12.08
C ARG A 103 -1.54 8.98 -11.66
N ASP A 104 -1.63 9.84 -12.64
CA ASP A 104 -1.75 11.29 -12.51
C ASP A 104 -0.50 11.93 -11.94
N ASN A 105 0.21 12.64 -12.79
CA ASN A 105 1.43 13.37 -12.45
C ASN A 105 2.48 12.47 -11.81
N VAL A 106 2.80 11.38 -12.48
CA VAL A 106 3.77 10.41 -11.98
C VAL A 106 5.18 10.90 -12.26
N ILE A 107 6.02 10.87 -11.22
CA ILE A 107 7.45 11.17 -11.35
C ILE A 107 8.21 10.05 -10.65
N ILE A 108 9.14 9.43 -11.37
CA ILE A 108 10.01 8.38 -10.84
C ILE A 108 11.46 8.85 -10.91
N PHE A 109 12.17 8.72 -9.80
CA PHE A 109 13.60 9.07 -9.72
C PHE A 109 14.40 7.78 -9.65
N ARG A 110 15.19 7.53 -10.69
CA ARG A 110 15.96 6.30 -10.77
C ARG A 110 17.35 6.60 -11.32
N GLN A 111 18.39 6.26 -10.57
CA GLN A 111 19.79 6.36 -10.99
C GLN A 111 20.14 7.73 -11.58
N GLY A 112 19.68 8.79 -10.93
CA GLY A 112 19.93 10.14 -11.39
C GLY A 112 19.05 10.63 -12.53
N ASN A 113 18.16 9.76 -13.01
CA ASN A 113 17.22 10.12 -14.07
C ASN A 113 15.84 10.39 -13.48
N GLU A 114 15.12 11.29 -14.12
CA GLU A 114 13.76 11.64 -13.75
C GLU A 114 12.81 11.23 -14.87
N ILE A 115 11.83 10.38 -14.55
CA ILE A 115 10.83 9.93 -15.51
C ILE A 115 9.52 10.59 -15.14
N LYS A 116 8.95 11.36 -16.07
CA LYS A 116 7.65 12.02 -15.88
C LYS A 116 6.64 11.42 -16.84
N THR A 117 5.51 10.98 -16.31
CA THR A 117 4.49 10.34 -17.13
C THR A 117 3.12 10.43 -16.44
N GLN A 118 2.08 9.99 -17.11
CA GLN A 118 0.73 9.95 -16.55
C GLN A 118 0.39 8.62 -15.93
N GLU A 119 1.05 7.53 -16.32
CA GLU A 119 0.75 6.21 -15.79
C GLU A 119 2.00 5.33 -15.81
N VAL A 120 2.21 4.62 -14.70
CA VAL A 120 3.28 3.64 -14.57
C VAL A 120 2.69 2.37 -13.96
N LYS A 121 3.09 1.23 -14.51
CA LYS A 121 2.74 -0.08 -13.99
C LYS A 121 4.02 -0.77 -13.55
N ILE A 122 4.06 -1.20 -12.29
CA ILE A 122 5.23 -1.86 -11.71
C ILE A 122 4.78 -3.21 -11.16
N ILE A 123 5.47 -4.27 -11.54
CA ILE A 123 5.22 -5.60 -10.98
C ILE A 123 6.17 -5.78 -9.81
N LEU A 124 5.61 -5.92 -8.60
CA LEU A 124 6.39 -6.09 -7.39
C LEU A 124 6.85 -7.53 -7.28
N LYS A 125 8.10 -7.71 -6.86
CA LYS A 125 8.62 -9.06 -6.66
C LYS A 125 8.06 -9.65 -5.39
N GLU A 126 7.65 -10.91 -5.47
CA GLU A 126 7.30 -11.65 -4.29
C GLU A 126 8.58 -12.10 -3.59
N ASN A 127 8.56 -12.03 -2.26
CA ASN A 127 9.65 -12.59 -1.47
C ASN A 127 9.42 -14.09 -1.33
N ASP A 128 10.31 -14.86 -1.88
CA ASP A 128 10.29 -16.31 -1.75
C ASP A 128 10.78 -16.75 -0.37
#